data_dbd0f382f5f6ba33e0438c9bd17fe8e8
#
_entry.id   dbd0f382f5f6ba33e0438c9bd17fe8e8
#
_cell.length_a   1.000
_cell.length_b   1.000
_cell.length_c   1.000
_cell.angle_alpha   90.00
_cell.angle_beta   90.00
_cell.angle_gamma   90.00
#
_symmetry.space_group_name_H-M   'P 1'
#
loop_
_entity.id
_entity.type
_entity.pdbx_description
1 polymer ?
#
loop_
_entity_poly.entity_id
_entity_poly.type
_entity_poly.pdbx_seq_one_letter_code
_entity_poly.pdbx_strand_id
1 'polypeptide(L)'
;MAQYSEVLDDVFQALADPTRRAVLGRLGSGPATVGELAEPFDMTLPSFMKHIRLLERSGWISTRKVGRVRACTIERSNLDAAGHWLQEQRAVWESRTDRLEHFVTDTSKESEAQ
;
A
#
# COMPACT_ATOMS: atom_id res chain seq x y z
N MET A 1 -4.76 -4.31 19.97
CA MET A 1 -5.81 -4.54 18.96
C MET A 1 -6.22 -3.25 18.29
N ALA A 2 -6.73 -2.26 19.04
CA ALA A 2 -7.11 -0.96 18.46
C ALA A 2 -5.93 -0.24 17.80
N GLN A 3 -4.75 -0.28 18.41
CA GLN A 3 -3.55 0.34 17.84
C GLN A 3 -3.14 -0.28 16.49
N TYR A 4 -3.25 -1.59 16.38
CA TYR A 4 -2.92 -2.28 15.14
C TYR A 4 -3.89 -1.87 14.02
N SER A 5 -5.18 -1.80 14.32
CA SER A 5 -6.20 -1.35 13.36
C SER A 5 -5.97 0.09 12.91
N GLU A 6 -5.61 0.98 13.84
CA GLU A 6 -5.33 2.38 13.52
C GLU A 6 -4.12 2.53 12.60
N VAL A 7 -3.07 1.74 12.84
CA VAL A 7 -1.88 1.75 11.98
C VAL A 7 -2.24 1.30 10.58
N LEU A 8 -3.00 0.21 10.45
CA LEU A 8 -3.44 -0.28 9.14
C LEU A 8 -4.35 0.72 8.43
N ASP A 9 -5.24 1.39 9.17
CA ASP A 9 -6.11 2.40 8.59
C ASP A 9 -5.30 3.54 7.99
N ASP A 10 -4.29 4.03 8.69
CA ASP A 10 -3.40 5.08 8.20
C ASP A 10 -2.62 4.62 6.98
N VAL A 11 -2.14 3.37 7.00
CA VAL A 11 -1.40 2.78 5.90
C VAL A 11 -2.26 2.75 4.63
N PHE A 12 -3.49 2.26 4.73
CA PHE A 12 -4.36 2.15 3.57
C PHE A 12 -4.97 3.49 3.15
N GLN A 13 -5.23 4.38 4.10
CA GLN A 13 -5.73 5.72 3.78
C GLN A 13 -4.74 6.48 2.92
N ALA A 14 -3.45 6.36 3.21
CA ALA A 14 -2.41 7.00 2.40
C ALA A 14 -2.44 6.51 0.96
N LEU A 15 -2.80 5.24 0.74
CA LEU A 15 -2.88 4.66 -0.60
C LEU A 15 -4.17 5.01 -1.34
N ALA A 16 -5.12 5.68 -0.70
CA ALA A 16 -6.41 5.97 -1.30
C ALA A 16 -6.41 7.16 -2.27
N ASP A 17 -5.25 7.77 -2.48
CA ASP A 17 -5.11 8.92 -3.35
C ASP A 17 -4.16 8.63 -4.51
N PRO A 18 -4.52 8.96 -5.76
CA PRO A 18 -3.67 8.65 -6.91
C PRO A 18 -2.33 9.38 -6.90
N THR A 19 -2.29 10.64 -6.40
CA THR A 19 -1.03 11.38 -6.31
C THR A 19 -0.07 10.68 -5.36
N ARG A 20 -0.56 10.27 -4.19
CA ARG A 20 0.28 9.58 -3.21
C ARG A 20 0.76 8.23 -3.73
N ARG A 21 -0.10 7.47 -4.42
CA ARG A 21 0.33 6.21 -5.04
C ARG A 21 1.42 6.42 -6.07
N ALA A 22 1.32 7.48 -6.88
CA ALA A 22 2.32 7.81 -7.89
C ALA A 22 3.66 8.17 -7.24
N VAL A 23 3.63 8.93 -6.13
CA VAL A 23 4.84 9.28 -5.37
C VAL A 23 5.52 8.01 -4.86
N LEU A 24 4.76 7.12 -4.25
CA LEU A 24 5.31 5.87 -3.73
C LEU A 24 5.87 4.99 -4.85
N GLY A 25 5.19 4.93 -5.99
CA GLY A 25 5.68 4.20 -7.15
C GLY A 25 7.02 4.74 -7.64
N ARG A 26 7.17 6.05 -7.68
CA ARG A 26 8.44 6.68 -8.06
C ARG A 26 9.55 6.37 -7.05
N LEU A 27 9.23 6.44 -5.76
CA LEU A 27 10.20 6.17 -4.69
C LEU A 27 10.62 4.70 -4.63
N GLY A 28 9.84 3.81 -5.21
CA GLY A 28 10.22 2.41 -5.36
C GLY A 28 11.48 2.23 -6.19
N SER A 29 11.78 3.18 -7.08
CA SER A 29 12.99 3.16 -7.91
C SER A 29 14.20 3.78 -7.21
N GLY A 30 14.02 4.42 -6.07
CA GLY A 30 15.09 5.04 -5.32
C GLY A 30 14.68 6.40 -4.76
N PRO A 31 15.54 7.01 -3.92
CA PRO A 31 15.25 8.31 -3.32
C PRO A 31 15.02 9.40 -4.37
N ALA A 32 14.22 10.39 -4.01
CA ALA A 32 13.95 11.54 -4.87
C ALA A 32 13.71 12.76 -4.00
N THR A 33 13.97 13.95 -4.55
CA THR A 33 13.67 15.19 -3.85
C THR A 33 12.18 15.53 -4.00
N VAL A 34 11.67 16.36 -3.11
CA VAL A 34 10.28 16.83 -3.21
C VAL A 34 10.05 17.52 -4.56
N GLY A 35 11.01 18.30 -5.03
CA GLY A 35 10.91 18.97 -6.33
C GLY A 35 10.77 17.98 -7.49
N GLU A 36 11.60 16.94 -7.48
CA GLU A 36 11.51 15.89 -8.50
C GLU A 36 10.17 15.16 -8.46
N LEU A 37 9.68 14.87 -7.24
CA LEU A 37 8.41 14.19 -7.08
C LEU A 37 7.22 15.05 -7.50
N ALA A 38 7.30 16.36 -7.30
CA ALA A 38 6.22 17.29 -7.64
C ALA A 38 6.13 17.58 -9.14
N GLU A 39 7.21 17.43 -9.88
CA GLU A 39 7.32 17.85 -11.27
C GLU A 39 6.19 17.29 -12.17
N PRO A 40 5.84 15.99 -12.13
CA PRO A 40 4.82 15.45 -13.02
C PRO A 40 3.40 15.92 -12.70
N PHE A 41 3.17 16.61 -11.60
CA PHE A 41 1.82 16.94 -11.15
C PHE A 41 1.49 18.42 -11.40
N ASP A 42 0.27 18.65 -11.89
CA ASP A 42 -0.23 20.00 -12.10
C ASP A 42 -0.95 20.47 -10.84
N MET A 43 -0.19 20.82 -9.82
CA MET A 43 -0.73 21.33 -8.56
C MET A 43 0.31 22.27 -7.92
N THR A 44 -0.15 23.11 -7.02
CA THR A 44 0.75 24.02 -6.30
C THR A 44 1.66 23.24 -5.35
N LEU A 45 2.83 23.79 -5.05
CA LEU A 45 3.73 23.14 -4.12
C LEU A 45 3.11 22.96 -2.72
N PRO A 46 2.39 23.95 -2.15
CA PRO A 46 1.71 23.70 -0.86
C PRO A 46 0.70 22.55 -0.91
N SER A 47 -0.04 22.40 -2.00
CA SER A 47 -0.97 21.27 -2.17
C SER A 47 -0.22 19.94 -2.24
N PHE A 48 0.88 19.92 -3.00
CA PHE A 48 1.71 18.73 -3.10
C PHE A 48 2.30 18.36 -1.74
N MET A 49 2.77 19.35 -0.99
CA MET A 49 3.37 19.12 0.34
C MET A 49 2.39 18.49 1.33
N LYS A 50 1.09 18.72 1.18
CA LYS A 50 0.09 18.04 2.02
C LYS A 50 0.15 16.54 1.82
N HIS A 51 0.32 16.08 0.58
CA HIS A 51 0.47 14.66 0.28
C HIS A 51 1.76 14.10 0.86
N ILE A 52 2.87 14.83 0.72
CA ILE A 52 4.16 14.41 1.27
C ILE A 52 4.09 14.28 2.79
N ARG A 53 3.52 15.27 3.48
CA ARG A 53 3.37 15.24 4.93
C ARG A 53 2.48 14.09 5.40
N LEU A 54 1.42 13.79 4.66
CA LEU A 54 0.55 12.68 5.00
C LEU A 54 1.28 11.35 4.85
N LEU A 55 2.04 11.18 3.78
CA LEU A 55 2.86 9.98 3.57
C LEU A 55 3.92 9.83 4.67
N GLU A 56 4.54 10.92 5.09
CA GLU A 56 5.54 10.90 6.16
C GLU A 56 4.88 10.55 7.51
N ARG A 57 3.78 11.22 7.82
CA ARG A 57 3.06 11.01 9.08
C ARG A 57 2.49 9.59 9.19
N SER A 58 2.05 9.02 8.08
CA SER A 58 1.53 7.65 8.05
C SER A 58 2.63 6.59 7.96
N GLY A 59 3.89 6.98 7.92
CA GLY A 59 5.02 6.05 7.95
C GLY A 59 5.39 5.42 6.61
N TRP A 60 4.86 5.93 5.50
CA TRP A 60 5.22 5.42 4.18
C TRP A 60 6.56 5.91 3.67
N ILE A 61 6.94 7.13 4.06
CA ILE A 61 8.20 7.73 3.64
C ILE A 61 8.88 8.39 4.83
N SER A 62 10.19 8.55 4.71
CA SER A 62 10.94 9.45 5.58
C SER A 62 11.51 10.57 4.71
N THR A 63 11.66 11.75 5.30
CA THR A 63 12.24 12.89 4.62
C THR A 63 13.45 13.36 5.39
N ARG A 64 14.43 13.88 4.64
CA ARG A 64 15.68 14.36 5.20
C ARG A 64 16.10 15.60 4.46
N LYS A 65 16.41 16.66 5.20
CA LYS A 65 16.89 17.89 4.60
C LYS A 65 18.38 17.75 4.28
N VAL A 66 18.74 17.96 3.03
CA VAL A 66 20.11 17.93 2.56
C VAL A 66 20.38 19.27 1.85
N GLY A 67 21.06 20.18 2.54
CA GLY A 67 21.24 21.54 2.04
C GLY A 67 19.90 22.26 1.94
N ARG A 68 19.54 22.69 0.74
CA ARG A 68 18.29 23.42 0.47
C ARG A 68 17.16 22.50 -0.01
N VAL A 69 17.45 21.21 -0.19
CA VAL A 69 16.45 20.28 -0.72
C VAL A 69 16.03 19.29 0.35
N ARG A 70 14.84 18.77 0.20
CA ARG A 70 14.31 17.71 1.05
C ARG A 70 14.25 16.42 0.24
N ALA A 71 15.02 15.44 0.67
CA ALA A 71 15.08 14.14 0.03
C ALA A 71 14.10 13.20 0.70
N CYS A 72 13.38 12.40 -0.10
CA CYS A 72 12.39 11.45 0.37
C CYS A 72 12.85 10.04 0.04
N THR A 73 12.61 9.11 0.98
CA THR A 73 12.87 7.69 0.80
C THR A 73 11.66 6.90 1.26
N ILE A 74 11.41 5.76 0.61
CA ILE A 74 10.30 4.89 1.02
C ILE A 74 10.70 4.10 2.28
N GLU A 75 9.76 3.95 3.18
CA GLU A 75 9.92 3.13 4.38
C GLU A 75 9.26 1.78 4.17
N ARG A 76 10.03 0.71 4.33
CA ARG A 76 9.54 -0.65 4.04
C ARG A 76 8.58 -1.20 5.08
N SER A 77 8.65 -0.72 6.32
CA SER A 77 7.83 -1.27 7.40
C SER A 77 6.34 -1.23 7.11
N ASN A 78 5.85 -0.12 6.53
CA ASN A 78 4.43 -0.01 6.17
C ASN A 78 4.09 -0.86 4.95
N LEU A 79 5.00 -0.93 4.00
CA LEU A 79 4.83 -1.80 2.83
C LEU A 79 4.73 -3.25 3.28
N ASP A 80 5.61 -3.68 4.19
CA ASP A 80 5.60 -5.04 4.73
C ASP A 80 4.32 -5.32 5.52
N ALA A 81 3.87 -4.36 6.33
CA ALA A 81 2.64 -4.51 7.11
C ALA A 81 1.41 -4.65 6.21
N ALA A 82 1.30 -3.79 5.19
CA ALA A 82 0.21 -3.85 4.23
C ALA A 82 0.24 -5.16 3.44
N GLY A 83 1.42 -5.54 2.98
CA GLY A 83 1.61 -6.78 2.22
C GLY A 83 1.27 -8.01 3.05
N HIS A 84 1.67 -8.02 4.32
CA HIS A 84 1.37 -9.12 5.23
C HIS A 84 -0.14 -9.26 5.45
N TRP A 85 -0.83 -8.15 5.70
CA TRP A 85 -2.28 -8.16 5.88
C TRP A 85 -2.98 -8.68 4.62
N LEU A 86 -2.58 -8.17 3.45
CA LEU A 86 -3.16 -8.60 2.17
C LEU A 86 -2.90 -10.08 1.91
N GLN A 87 -1.71 -10.56 2.23
CA GLN A 87 -1.35 -11.96 2.06
C GLN A 87 -2.18 -12.87 2.97
N GLU A 88 -2.44 -12.44 4.20
CA GLU A 88 -3.32 -13.17 5.12
C GLU A 88 -4.73 -13.28 4.56
N GLN A 89 -5.27 -12.19 4.02
CA GLN A 89 -6.60 -12.20 3.43
C GLN A 89 -6.64 -13.08 2.20
N ARG A 90 -5.61 -13.01 1.38
CA ARG A 90 -5.50 -13.85 0.19
C ARG A 90 -5.48 -15.34 0.56
N ALA A 91 -4.72 -15.71 1.57
CA ALA A 91 -4.63 -17.10 2.04
C ALA A 91 -6.00 -17.60 2.53
N VAL A 92 -6.73 -16.79 3.29
CA VAL A 92 -8.07 -17.14 3.76
C VAL A 92 -9.02 -17.30 2.58
N TRP A 93 -8.99 -16.37 1.63
CA TRP A 93 -9.86 -16.39 0.46
C TRP A 93 -9.58 -17.62 -0.41
N GLU A 94 -8.32 -17.91 -0.69
CA GLU A 94 -7.91 -19.06 -1.50
C GLU A 94 -8.32 -20.38 -0.83
N SER A 95 -8.16 -20.49 0.49
CA SER A 95 -8.57 -21.67 1.25
C SER A 95 -10.07 -21.90 1.13
N ARG A 96 -10.88 -20.84 1.21
CA ARG A 96 -12.34 -20.95 1.07
C ARG A 96 -12.73 -21.35 -0.35
N THR A 97 -12.05 -20.79 -1.34
CA THR A 97 -12.29 -21.11 -2.75
C THR A 97 -11.94 -22.57 -3.04
N ASP A 98 -10.82 -23.04 -2.53
CA ASP A 98 -10.39 -24.43 -2.68
C ASP A 98 -11.40 -25.40 -2.06
N ARG A 99 -11.90 -25.08 -0.87
CA ARG A 99 -12.91 -25.89 -0.21
C ARG A 99 -14.21 -25.96 -1.01
N LEU A 100 -14.63 -24.84 -1.56
CA LEU A 100 -15.85 -24.78 -2.38
C LEU A 100 -15.69 -25.59 -3.66
N GLU A 101 -14.56 -25.43 -4.33
CA GLU A 101 -14.22 -26.16 -5.55
C GLU A 101 -14.17 -27.66 -5.29
N HIS A 102 -13.55 -28.08 -4.20
CA HIS A 102 -13.48 -29.48 -3.80
C HIS A 102 -14.88 -30.06 -3.52
N PHE A 103 -15.73 -29.31 -2.84
CA PHE A 103 -17.10 -29.69 -2.56
C PHE A 103 -17.91 -29.90 -3.86
N VAL A 104 -17.79 -28.98 -4.80
CA VAL A 104 -18.49 -29.08 -6.10
C VAL A 104 -18.00 -30.30 -6.88
N THR A 105 -16.69 -30.55 -6.88
CA THR A 105 -16.09 -31.71 -7.57
C THR A 105 -16.60 -33.03 -6.97
N ASP A 106 -16.62 -33.14 -5.64
CA ASP A 106 -17.09 -34.33 -4.95
C ASP A 106 -18.57 -34.59 -5.24
N THR A 107 -19.38 -33.53 -5.23
CA THR A 107 -20.83 -33.64 -5.54
C THR A 107 -21.04 -34.12 -6.98
N SER A 108 -20.25 -33.61 -7.93
CA SER A 108 -20.31 -34.04 -9.33
C SER A 108 -19.94 -35.50 -9.47
N LYS A 109 -18.92 -35.97 -8.76
CA LYS A 109 -18.52 -37.38 -8.79
C LYS A 109 -19.59 -38.29 -8.23
N GLU A 110 -20.26 -37.91 -7.16
CA GLU A 110 -21.35 -38.66 -6.59
C GLU A 110 -22.51 -38.76 -7.57
N SER A 111 -22.83 -37.68 -8.26
CA SER A 111 -23.89 -37.70 -9.30
C SER A 111 -23.54 -38.63 -10.46
N GLU A 112 -22.28 -38.65 -10.88
CA GLU A 112 -21.83 -39.52 -11.96
C GLU A 112 -21.85 -41.01 -11.56
N ALA A 113 -21.61 -41.29 -10.28
CA ALA A 113 -21.60 -42.66 -9.78
C ALA A 113 -22.99 -43.29 -9.69
N GLN A 114 -24.04 -42.51 -9.75
CA GLN A 114 -25.44 -42.97 -9.73
C GLN A 114 -26.00 -43.07 -11.13
#